data_3a488a9baac6f7fad8d4ad88f8c66a36
#
_entry.id   3a488a9baac6f7fad8d4ad88f8c66a36
#
_cell.length_a   1.000
_cell.length_b   1.000
_cell.length_c   1.000
_cell.angle_alpha   90.00
_cell.angle_beta   90.00
_cell.angle_gamma   90.00
#
_symmetry.space_group_name_H-M   'P 1'
#
loop_
_entity.id
_entity.type
_entity.pdbx_description
1 polymer ?
#
loop_
_entity_poly.entity_id
_entity_poly.type
_entity_poly.pdbx_seq_one_letter_code
_entity_poly.pdbx_strand_id
1 'polypeptide(L)'
;MIFFGILAVAFAMTGCTISYSFTGASIPTQAKTVSIAYFPNNAPMVAPTLSSTLTSSLQDKFARQTKLQIVEENGDLAFEGEITNYATAPAAVTAAETAARNRLTITVRVKYTSLYEPTLNYNKSFQAFAEYDASTLLQTVEDQLINEIVEQLVEDIFNAAVSNWS
;
A
#
# COMPACT_ATOMS: atom_id res chain seq x y z
N MET A 1 -35.12 -8.49 66.58
CA MET A 1 -34.50 -7.20 66.15
C MET A 1 -33.46 -7.59 65.11
N ILE A 2 -33.82 -7.36 63.90
CA ILE A 2 -33.08 -7.83 62.73
C ILE A 2 -32.28 -6.64 62.22
N PHE A 3 -30.94 -6.68 62.29
CA PHE A 3 -30.09 -5.71 61.69
C PHE A 3 -29.81 -6.12 60.24
N PHE A 4 -30.40 -5.41 59.34
CA PHE A 4 -30.19 -5.55 57.92
C PHE A 4 -28.92 -4.83 57.53
N GLY A 5 -27.82 -5.58 57.36
CA GLY A 5 -26.59 -5.06 56.79
C GLY A 5 -26.72 -4.96 55.26
N ILE A 6 -26.88 -3.73 54.75
CA ILE A 6 -26.85 -3.46 53.31
C ILE A 6 -25.40 -3.51 52.86
N LEU A 7 -25.04 -4.62 52.28
CA LEU A 7 -23.73 -4.77 51.61
C LEU A 7 -23.82 -4.08 50.25
N ALA A 8 -23.27 -2.88 50.15
CA ALA A 8 -23.10 -2.16 48.92
C ALA A 8 -22.03 -2.85 48.10
N VAL A 9 -22.44 -3.64 47.13
CA VAL A 9 -21.53 -4.18 46.10
C VAL A 9 -21.18 -3.07 45.14
N ALA A 10 -20.01 -2.47 45.35
CA ALA A 10 -19.42 -1.56 44.39
C ALA A 10 -18.96 -2.36 43.16
N PHE A 11 -19.75 -2.31 42.10
CA PHE A 11 -19.40 -2.83 40.79
C PHE A 11 -18.25 -1.95 40.24
N ALA A 12 -17.02 -2.39 40.44
CA ALA A 12 -15.88 -1.84 39.73
C ALA A 12 -16.01 -2.23 38.26
N MET A 13 -16.52 -1.31 37.45
CA MET A 13 -16.44 -1.42 35.99
C MET A 13 -14.99 -1.21 35.58
N THR A 14 -14.21 -2.29 35.54
CA THR A 14 -12.95 -2.31 34.82
C THR A 14 -13.27 -2.21 33.34
N GLY A 15 -13.20 -1.02 32.80
CA GLY A 15 -13.26 -0.78 31.36
C GLY A 15 -12.10 -1.51 30.70
N CYS A 16 -12.37 -2.66 30.11
CA CYS A 16 -11.45 -3.26 29.15
C CYS A 16 -11.36 -2.33 27.96
N THR A 17 -10.29 -1.53 27.91
CA THR A 17 -9.86 -0.90 26.65
C THR A 17 -9.43 -2.03 25.75
N ILE A 18 -10.31 -2.43 24.81
CA ILE A 18 -9.95 -3.32 23.73
C ILE A 18 -9.04 -2.51 22.81
N SER A 19 -7.73 -2.62 23.04
CA SER A 19 -6.76 -2.22 22.08
C SER A 19 -6.85 -3.22 20.93
N TYR A 20 -7.45 -2.82 19.83
CA TYR A 20 -7.31 -3.53 18.57
C TYR A 20 -5.85 -3.42 18.14
N SER A 21 -5.05 -4.34 18.62
CA SER A 21 -3.77 -4.64 18.00
C SER A 21 -4.09 -5.31 16.67
N PHE A 22 -3.84 -4.63 15.56
CA PHE A 22 -3.71 -5.27 14.27
C PHE A 22 -2.51 -6.22 14.38
N THR A 23 -2.80 -7.47 14.79
CA THR A 23 -1.81 -8.54 14.84
C THR A 23 -1.45 -8.91 13.42
N GLY A 24 -0.36 -8.36 12.93
CA GLY A 24 0.15 -8.58 11.58
C GLY A 24 1.04 -7.46 11.04
N ALA A 25 0.91 -6.24 11.55
CA ALA A 25 1.75 -5.13 11.12
C ALA A 25 3.02 -5.08 11.97
N SER A 26 4.18 -5.38 11.39
CA SER A 26 5.47 -5.31 12.10
C SER A 26 6.21 -4.02 11.78
N ILE A 27 5.53 -2.87 11.95
CA ILE A 27 6.24 -1.60 12.02
C ILE A 27 6.99 -1.60 13.36
N PRO A 28 8.32 -1.40 13.34
CA PRO A 28 9.08 -1.30 14.58
C PRO A 28 8.47 -0.25 15.51
N THR A 29 8.25 -0.60 16.77
CA THR A 29 7.58 0.30 17.74
C THR A 29 8.36 1.60 17.99
N GLN A 30 9.66 1.61 17.67
CA GLN A 30 10.52 2.78 17.75
C GLN A 30 10.35 3.72 16.55
N ALA A 31 9.90 3.22 15.41
CA ALA A 31 9.71 4.02 14.21
C ALA A 31 8.56 5.03 14.39
N LYS A 32 8.84 6.28 14.13
CA LYS A 32 7.89 7.41 14.24
C LYS A 32 7.69 8.13 12.92
N THR A 33 8.63 7.98 12.00
CA THR A 33 8.65 8.70 10.73
C THR A 33 8.79 7.75 9.54
N VAL A 34 8.25 8.17 8.41
CA VAL A 34 8.44 7.50 7.12
C VAL A 34 8.74 8.53 6.04
N SER A 35 9.77 8.28 5.25
CA SER A 35 10.07 9.04 4.04
C SER A 35 9.75 8.22 2.81
N ILE A 36 9.07 8.84 1.86
CA ILE A 36 8.68 8.24 0.59
C ILE A 36 9.17 9.16 -0.51
N ALA A 37 10.27 8.75 -1.15
CA ALA A 37 10.87 9.51 -2.24
C ALA A 37 9.95 9.52 -3.46
N TYR A 38 10.12 10.51 -4.32
CA TYR A 38 9.45 10.53 -5.61
C TYR A 38 9.89 9.33 -6.47
N PHE A 39 8.92 8.63 -7.06
CA PHE A 39 9.15 7.46 -7.93
C PHE A 39 9.22 7.91 -9.40
N PRO A 40 10.41 8.11 -9.98
CA PRO A 40 10.54 8.50 -11.38
C PRO A 40 10.03 7.40 -12.30
N ASN A 41 9.45 7.80 -13.42
CA ASN A 41 9.06 6.89 -14.48
C ASN A 41 10.22 6.68 -15.47
N ASN A 42 10.89 5.55 -15.34
CA ASN A 42 11.98 5.10 -16.20
C ASN A 42 11.53 4.02 -17.20
N ALA A 43 10.22 3.82 -17.34
CA ALA A 43 9.68 2.92 -18.34
C ALA A 43 9.85 3.45 -19.76
N PRO A 44 9.91 2.56 -20.78
CA PRO A 44 10.02 2.99 -22.19
C PRO A 44 8.84 3.84 -22.68
N MET A 45 7.64 3.61 -22.14
CA MET A 45 6.45 4.45 -22.34
C MET A 45 6.22 5.29 -21.10
N VAL A 46 5.83 6.54 -21.28
CA VAL A 46 5.65 7.50 -20.18
C VAL A 46 4.19 7.91 -20.08
N ALA A 47 3.60 7.68 -18.92
CA ALA A 47 2.34 8.30 -18.51
C ALA A 47 2.66 9.48 -17.57
N PRO A 48 2.36 10.74 -17.94
CA PRO A 48 2.81 11.91 -17.19
C PRO A 48 2.33 11.97 -15.74
N THR A 49 1.16 11.44 -15.45
CA THR A 49 0.53 11.47 -14.12
C THR A 49 0.98 10.33 -13.21
N LEU A 50 1.52 9.24 -13.75
CA LEU A 50 1.75 7.99 -13.04
C LEU A 50 2.69 8.16 -11.82
N SER A 51 3.83 8.83 -12.00
CA SER A 51 4.81 9.04 -10.93
C SER A 51 4.23 9.81 -9.73
N SER A 52 3.51 10.88 -10.01
CA SER A 52 2.87 11.69 -8.95
C SER A 52 1.74 10.93 -8.27
N THR A 53 0.90 10.22 -9.05
CA THR A 53 -0.20 9.42 -8.54
C THR A 53 0.31 8.30 -7.62
N LEU A 54 1.32 7.54 -8.05
CA LEU A 54 1.91 6.48 -7.24
C LEU A 54 2.51 7.03 -5.94
N THR A 55 3.33 8.09 -6.04
CA THR A 55 4.02 8.65 -4.88
C THR A 55 3.02 9.20 -3.85
N SER A 56 2.05 10.00 -4.29
CA SER A 56 1.04 10.57 -3.38
C SER A 56 0.12 9.51 -2.79
N SER A 57 -0.30 8.51 -3.57
CA SER A 57 -1.14 7.42 -3.07
C SER A 57 -0.43 6.58 -2.01
N LEU A 58 0.89 6.34 -2.17
CA LEU A 58 1.67 5.63 -1.17
C LEU A 58 1.83 6.47 0.12
N GLN A 59 2.10 7.77 0.00
CA GLN A 59 2.14 8.70 1.14
C GLN A 59 0.79 8.72 1.89
N ASP A 60 -0.31 8.85 1.17
CA ASP A 60 -1.66 8.82 1.72
C ASP A 60 -1.99 7.51 2.44
N LYS A 61 -1.56 6.37 1.89
CA LYS A 61 -1.76 5.05 2.51
C LYS A 61 -1.08 5.00 3.87
N PHE A 62 0.20 5.39 3.97
CA PHE A 62 0.94 5.42 5.23
C PHE A 62 0.34 6.42 6.22
N ALA A 63 -0.03 7.61 5.78
CA ALA A 63 -0.64 8.64 6.63
C ALA A 63 -1.98 8.19 7.25
N ARG A 64 -2.80 7.45 6.49
CA ARG A 64 -4.12 6.99 6.94
C ARG A 64 -4.08 5.71 7.76
N GLN A 65 -3.16 4.80 7.48
CA GLN A 65 -3.17 3.47 8.08
C GLN A 65 -2.11 3.26 9.15
N THR A 66 -1.24 4.25 9.38
CA THR A 66 -0.21 4.18 10.42
C THR A 66 -0.23 5.44 11.27
N LYS A 67 0.54 5.42 12.37
CA LYS A 67 0.80 6.59 13.22
C LYS A 67 2.10 7.31 12.85
N LEU A 68 2.73 6.91 11.73
CA LEU A 68 3.97 7.49 11.27
C LEU A 68 3.74 8.88 10.70
N GLN A 69 4.68 9.79 11.00
CA GLN A 69 4.71 11.10 10.36
C GLN A 69 5.44 11.01 9.02
N ILE A 70 4.83 11.55 7.97
CA ILE A 70 5.49 11.66 6.68
C ILE A 70 6.55 12.77 6.77
N VAL A 71 7.78 12.44 6.40
CA VAL A 71 8.90 13.38 6.29
C VAL A 71 9.48 13.33 4.87
N GLU A 72 10.15 14.40 4.45
CA GLU A 72 10.71 14.48 3.09
C GLU A 72 11.86 13.49 2.90
N GLU A 73 12.77 13.42 3.88
CA GLU A 73 13.98 12.60 3.81
C GLU A 73 14.32 12.02 5.19
N ASN A 74 15.15 10.98 5.21
CA ASN A 74 15.70 10.38 6.42
C ASN A 74 14.64 9.93 7.44
N GLY A 75 13.52 9.39 6.98
CA GLY A 75 12.55 8.72 7.84
C GLY A 75 13.12 7.48 8.49
N ASP A 76 12.57 7.09 9.66
CA ASP A 76 12.91 5.81 10.32
C ASP A 76 12.62 4.61 9.41
N LEU A 77 11.58 4.74 8.58
CA LEU A 77 11.31 3.89 7.43
C LEU A 77 11.49 4.72 6.16
N ALA A 78 12.17 4.18 5.17
CA ALA A 78 12.41 4.89 3.91
C ALA A 78 12.02 4.03 2.72
N PHE A 79 11.28 4.65 1.77
CA PHE A 79 10.90 4.06 0.49
C PHE A 79 11.52 4.87 -0.63
N GLU A 80 12.31 4.19 -1.45
CA GLU A 80 12.91 4.69 -2.68
C GLU A 80 12.55 3.75 -3.81
N GLY A 81 12.44 4.24 -5.02
CA GLY A 81 12.17 3.34 -6.15
C GLY A 81 11.94 4.06 -7.46
N GLU A 82 11.55 3.29 -8.44
CA GLU A 82 11.32 3.74 -9.81
C GLU A 82 10.26 2.89 -10.49
N ILE A 83 9.53 3.47 -11.42
CA ILE A 83 8.64 2.75 -12.33
C ILE A 83 9.52 2.20 -13.47
N THR A 84 9.58 0.88 -13.58
CA THR A 84 10.48 0.20 -14.54
C THR A 84 9.75 -0.30 -15.77
N ASN A 85 8.42 -0.46 -15.71
CA ASN A 85 7.63 -0.88 -16.84
C ASN A 85 6.25 -0.22 -16.84
N TYR A 86 5.82 0.21 -18.01
CA TYR A 86 4.49 0.66 -18.36
C TYR A 86 4.22 0.17 -19.78
N ALA A 87 3.41 -0.87 -19.94
CA ALA A 87 3.23 -1.51 -21.23
C ALA A 87 1.82 -2.06 -21.41
N THR A 88 1.35 -2.06 -22.65
CA THR A 88 0.10 -2.70 -23.05
C THR A 88 0.38 -3.94 -23.87
N ALA A 89 -0.44 -4.98 -23.68
CA ALA A 89 -0.42 -6.20 -24.47
C ALA A 89 -1.86 -6.74 -24.61
N PRO A 90 -2.14 -7.54 -25.66
CA PRO A 90 -3.39 -8.30 -25.70
C PRO A 90 -3.50 -9.23 -24.48
N ALA A 91 -4.66 -9.21 -23.83
CA ALA A 91 -4.95 -10.18 -22.78
C ALA A 91 -5.20 -11.56 -23.37
N ALA A 92 -4.81 -12.61 -22.64
CA ALA A 92 -5.09 -13.98 -23.07
C ALA A 92 -6.61 -14.22 -23.07
N VAL A 93 -7.17 -14.62 -24.21
CA VAL A 93 -8.59 -14.96 -24.34
C VAL A 93 -8.81 -16.35 -23.76
N THR A 94 -9.70 -16.48 -22.80
CA THR A 94 -10.18 -17.78 -22.36
C THR A 94 -11.33 -18.23 -23.28
N ALA A 95 -11.56 -19.54 -23.41
CA ALA A 95 -12.59 -20.11 -24.30
C ALA A 95 -14.04 -19.61 -23.98
N ALA A 96 -14.24 -18.94 -22.86
CA ALA A 96 -15.51 -18.38 -22.42
C ALA A 96 -15.68 -16.87 -22.73
N GLU A 97 -14.60 -16.18 -23.13
CA GLU A 97 -14.62 -14.73 -23.42
C GLU A 97 -14.76 -14.49 -24.92
N THR A 98 -15.83 -13.82 -25.30
CA THR A 98 -16.13 -13.45 -26.70
C THR A 98 -15.58 -12.09 -27.10
N ALA A 99 -15.11 -11.28 -26.16
CA ALA A 99 -14.58 -9.94 -26.42
C ALA A 99 -13.07 -9.89 -26.25
N ALA A 100 -12.36 -9.34 -27.25
CA ALA A 100 -10.92 -9.10 -27.17
C ALA A 100 -10.61 -8.02 -26.12
N ARG A 101 -9.64 -8.25 -25.26
CA ARG A 101 -9.20 -7.29 -24.22
C ARG A 101 -7.72 -6.98 -24.38
N ASN A 102 -7.36 -5.79 -23.98
CA ASN A 102 -5.98 -5.38 -23.76
C ASN A 102 -5.71 -5.29 -22.26
N ARG A 103 -4.46 -5.47 -21.87
CA ARG A 103 -3.98 -5.36 -20.50
C ARG A 103 -2.92 -4.28 -20.43
N LEU A 104 -3.12 -3.29 -19.56
CA LEU A 104 -2.08 -2.37 -19.14
C LEU A 104 -1.37 -2.96 -17.91
N THR A 105 -0.06 -3.07 -17.96
CA THR A 105 0.77 -3.58 -16.86
C THR A 105 1.76 -2.50 -16.41
N ILE A 106 1.83 -2.27 -15.10
CA ILE A 106 2.80 -1.37 -14.47
C ILE A 106 3.67 -2.18 -13.52
N THR A 107 4.99 -1.96 -13.58
CA THR A 107 5.96 -2.56 -12.66
C THR A 107 6.76 -1.48 -11.97
N VAL A 108 6.87 -1.57 -10.66
CA VAL A 108 7.61 -0.65 -9.81
C VAL A 108 8.67 -1.42 -9.04
N ARG A 109 9.91 -0.97 -9.10
CA ARG A 109 10.97 -1.46 -8.20
C ARG A 109 10.97 -0.61 -6.95
N VAL A 110 10.93 -1.24 -5.79
CA VAL A 110 10.90 -0.57 -4.49
C VAL A 110 12.03 -1.08 -3.63
N LYS A 111 12.82 -0.15 -3.11
CA LYS A 111 13.78 -0.36 -2.04
C LYS A 111 13.18 0.17 -0.76
N TYR A 112 13.00 -0.70 0.21
CA TYR A 112 12.58 -0.39 1.57
C TYR A 112 13.73 -0.52 2.53
N THR A 113 13.87 0.44 3.42
CA THR A 113 14.90 0.47 4.46
C THR A 113 14.26 0.80 5.80
N SER A 114 14.54 -0.01 6.82
CA SER A 114 14.15 0.22 8.20
C SER A 114 15.40 0.52 9.05
N LEU A 115 15.36 1.65 9.77
CA LEU A 115 16.46 2.05 10.64
C LEU A 115 16.61 1.10 11.84
N TYR A 116 15.50 0.63 12.40
CA TYR A 116 15.50 -0.18 13.63
C TYR A 116 15.52 -1.68 13.37
N GLU A 117 15.05 -2.12 12.21
CA GLU A 117 15.01 -3.55 11.83
C GLU A 117 15.57 -3.76 10.42
N PRO A 118 16.92 -3.74 10.25
CA PRO A 118 17.53 -3.91 8.92
C PRO A 118 17.24 -5.26 8.25
N THR A 119 16.82 -6.27 9.01
CA THR A 119 16.41 -7.59 8.51
C THR A 119 15.13 -7.52 7.66
N LEU A 120 14.33 -6.47 7.82
CA LEU A 120 13.12 -6.22 7.02
C LEU A 120 13.42 -5.50 5.70
N ASN A 121 14.66 -5.03 5.49
CA ASN A 121 15.03 -4.32 4.28
C ASN A 121 14.85 -5.21 3.05
N TYR A 122 14.32 -4.64 1.99
CA TYR A 122 14.18 -5.35 0.72
C TYR A 122 14.42 -4.43 -0.48
N ASN A 123 14.70 -5.04 -1.61
CA ASN A 123 14.66 -4.43 -2.92
C ASN A 123 13.89 -5.38 -3.84
N LYS A 124 12.62 -5.09 -4.09
CA LYS A 124 11.68 -5.95 -4.80
C LYS A 124 10.97 -5.20 -5.92
N SER A 125 10.52 -5.97 -6.91
CA SER A 125 9.60 -5.46 -7.94
C SER A 125 8.18 -5.88 -7.60
N PHE A 126 7.26 -4.91 -7.71
CA PHE A 126 5.82 -5.09 -7.59
C PHE A 126 5.20 -4.86 -8.95
N GLN A 127 4.22 -5.66 -9.32
CA GLN A 127 3.57 -5.56 -10.62
C GLN A 127 2.07 -5.73 -10.43
N ALA A 128 1.31 -4.82 -11.04
CA ALA A 128 -0.14 -4.94 -11.13
C ALA A 128 -0.60 -4.61 -12.56
N PHE A 129 -1.84 -4.95 -12.86
CA PHE A 129 -2.41 -4.72 -14.17
C PHE A 129 -3.91 -4.46 -14.09
N ALA A 130 -4.42 -3.80 -15.12
CA ALA A 130 -5.85 -3.66 -15.37
C ALA A 130 -6.15 -3.98 -16.84
N GLU A 131 -7.36 -4.47 -17.12
CA GLU A 131 -7.78 -4.84 -18.46
C GLU A 131 -8.87 -3.90 -18.96
N TYR A 132 -8.83 -3.62 -20.26
CA TYR A 132 -9.80 -2.76 -20.92
C TYR A 132 -10.19 -3.35 -22.28
N ASP A 133 -11.30 -2.92 -22.83
CA ASP A 133 -11.81 -3.37 -24.12
C ASP A 133 -10.82 -3.03 -25.25
N ALA A 134 -10.48 -3.99 -26.09
CA ALA A 134 -9.51 -3.80 -27.17
C ALA A 134 -9.97 -2.80 -28.24
N SER A 135 -11.28 -2.51 -28.32
CA SER A 135 -11.84 -1.47 -29.21
C SER A 135 -11.70 -0.07 -28.63
N THR A 136 -11.33 0.07 -27.35
CA THR A 136 -11.17 1.35 -26.67
C THR A 136 -9.74 1.85 -26.82
N LEU A 137 -9.60 3.14 -27.13
CA LEU A 137 -8.28 3.78 -27.14
C LEU A 137 -7.76 3.94 -25.70
N LEU A 138 -6.51 3.55 -25.46
CA LEU A 138 -5.89 3.62 -24.12
C LEU A 138 -6.04 5.01 -23.51
N GLN A 139 -5.80 6.08 -24.28
CA GLN A 139 -5.84 7.46 -23.81
C GLN A 139 -7.19 7.88 -23.20
N THR A 140 -8.28 7.22 -23.57
CA THR A 140 -9.61 7.54 -23.03
C THR A 140 -9.88 6.91 -21.68
N VAL A 141 -9.14 5.87 -21.30
CA VAL A 141 -9.30 5.10 -20.05
C VAL A 141 -8.02 5.10 -19.21
N GLU A 142 -6.97 5.71 -19.70
CA GLU A 142 -5.61 5.65 -19.10
C GLU A 142 -5.61 6.08 -17.63
N ASP A 143 -6.18 7.24 -17.31
CA ASP A 143 -6.22 7.74 -15.93
C ASP A 143 -6.99 6.80 -14.98
N GLN A 144 -8.09 6.22 -15.46
CA GLN A 144 -8.86 5.25 -14.67
C GLN A 144 -8.04 3.98 -14.41
N LEU A 145 -7.39 3.43 -15.45
CA LEU A 145 -6.55 2.24 -15.33
C LEU A 145 -5.33 2.48 -14.43
N ILE A 146 -4.70 3.65 -14.56
CA ILE A 146 -3.59 4.05 -13.69
C ILE A 146 -4.03 4.05 -12.22
N ASN A 147 -5.17 4.67 -11.90
CA ASN A 147 -5.67 4.70 -10.53
C ASN A 147 -5.95 3.30 -9.99
N GLU A 148 -6.59 2.43 -10.77
CA GLU A 148 -6.87 1.05 -10.39
C GLU A 148 -5.57 0.24 -10.14
N ILE A 149 -4.60 0.36 -11.01
CA ILE A 149 -3.31 -0.34 -10.90
C ILE A 149 -2.49 0.21 -9.72
N VAL A 150 -2.47 1.54 -9.54
CA VAL A 150 -1.75 2.18 -8.44
C VAL A 150 -2.34 1.78 -7.10
N GLU A 151 -3.66 1.65 -6.96
CA GLU A 151 -4.29 1.16 -5.74
C GLU A 151 -3.79 -0.24 -5.36
N GLN A 152 -3.71 -1.16 -6.34
CA GLN A 152 -3.16 -2.51 -6.13
C GLN A 152 -1.68 -2.47 -5.74
N LEU A 153 -0.86 -1.70 -6.47
CA LEU A 153 0.57 -1.57 -6.18
C LEU A 153 0.84 -1.00 -4.79
N VAL A 154 0.10 0.04 -4.40
CA VAL A 154 0.21 0.67 -3.08
C VAL A 154 -0.18 -0.30 -1.97
N GLU A 155 -1.22 -1.11 -2.17
CA GLU A 155 -1.62 -2.15 -1.22
C GLU A 155 -0.51 -3.20 -1.06
N ASP A 156 0.05 -3.69 -2.16
CA ASP A 156 1.11 -4.69 -2.15
C ASP A 156 2.41 -4.18 -1.50
N ILE A 157 2.82 -2.94 -1.83
CA ILE A 157 4.01 -2.29 -1.26
C ILE A 157 3.81 -2.08 0.24
N PHE A 158 2.64 -1.56 0.65
CA PHE A 158 2.30 -1.34 2.04
C PHE A 158 2.32 -2.65 2.82
N ASN A 159 1.63 -3.68 2.33
CA ASN A 159 1.57 -4.99 2.97
C ASN A 159 2.96 -5.63 3.09
N ALA A 160 3.82 -5.50 2.07
CA ALA A 160 5.19 -6.02 2.13
C ALA A 160 6.04 -5.35 3.21
N ALA A 161 5.75 -4.08 3.54
CA ALA A 161 6.49 -3.35 4.58
C ALA A 161 5.94 -3.56 5.99
N VAL A 162 4.62 -3.78 6.13
CA VAL A 162 3.95 -3.86 7.43
C VAL A 162 3.56 -5.28 7.84
N SER A 163 3.56 -6.24 6.91
CA SER A 163 3.22 -7.64 7.16
C SER A 163 4.48 -8.48 7.22
N ASN A 164 4.77 -9.04 8.37
CA ASN A 164 5.85 -10.00 8.52
C ASN A 164 5.35 -11.37 8.02
N TRP A 165 5.60 -11.69 6.76
CA TRP A 165 5.39 -13.03 6.22
C TRP A 165 6.60 -13.89 6.56
N SER A 166 6.59 -14.47 7.74
CA SER A 166 7.47 -15.59 8.13
C SER A 166 6.77 -16.91 7.87
#